data_d1fdd7d1a78f5e2844ce340e8298b0a1
#
_entry.id   d1fdd7d1a78f5e2844ce340e8298b0a1
#
_cell.length_a   1.000
_cell.length_b   1.000
_cell.length_c   1.000
_cell.angle_alpha   90.00
_cell.angle_beta   90.00
_cell.angle_gamma   90.00
#
_symmetry.space_group_name_H-M   'P 1'
#
loop_
_entity.id
_entity.type
_entity.pdbx_description
1 polymer ?
#
loop_
_entity_poly.entity_id
_entity_poly.type
_entity_poly.pdbx_seq_one_letter_code
_entity_poly.pdbx_strand_id
1 'polypeptide(L)'
;MQVELKIIMTNKILHPETVFSNVASFIHRLKTFQIDTTAGVLIFLFPALLMVVPDGGAIALLLLLLLSLVKLARSKSQLPLNSNEIWLLAIVSIYFTIELFNLWLFESDISVLDNASRFLLLLPVYFFIRKTNLSLKYVTLGILSGAIACFVIASYQKFYLGVPRAHGLQNPVPFGGLSITLGLMCLSVALTIESRQGKIWMYSGFLLACIASILSETRGAWLALPIGLVTILLLNPKRWSIKARIAGSLVTLLILTLSYTIPLIQHRVDATILNVAAYFTEANANTSIGLRLETWKAAIIGFSENPMLGIGEGNFQSTLKQLAESDRINPLLATSIAHVHNEFLSAMIHKGGLGLISTLLLFLLPLATFYRQYKSQHGERKVLLAVGIILIMSSITTALSDVFFDHHKQTLFYATYIYLIYGLACTDIQKNTAKQNSSY
;
A
#
# COMPACT_ATOMS: atom_id res chain seq x y z
N MET A 1 -23.85 46.47 -3.56
CA MET A 1 -23.29 46.41 -4.92
C MET A 1 -23.02 47.79 -5.54
N GLN A 2 -23.68 48.89 -5.12
CA GLN A 2 -23.38 50.26 -5.58
C GLN A 2 -22.42 51.04 -4.63
N VAL A 3 -22.16 50.60 -3.42
CA VAL A 3 -21.29 51.27 -2.45
C VAL A 3 -19.84 50.78 -2.57
N GLU A 4 -19.57 49.61 -3.06
CA GLU A 4 -18.20 49.09 -3.27
C GLU A 4 -17.53 49.60 -4.57
N LEU A 5 -18.32 50.05 -5.55
CA LEU A 5 -17.80 50.64 -6.80
C LEU A 5 -17.29 52.09 -6.62
N LYS A 6 -17.63 52.77 -5.51
CA LYS A 6 -17.25 54.18 -5.27
C LYS A 6 -15.91 54.34 -4.54
N ILE A 7 -15.36 53.23 -3.97
CA ILE A 7 -14.05 53.23 -3.29
C ILE A 7 -12.87 52.97 -4.26
N ILE A 8 -13.14 52.46 -5.46
CA ILE A 8 -12.12 52.13 -6.45
C ILE A 8 -11.76 53.33 -7.35
N MET A 9 -12.49 54.44 -7.29
CA MET A 9 -12.25 55.62 -8.15
C MET A 9 -11.48 56.78 -7.50
N THR A 10 -10.81 56.61 -6.37
CA THR A 10 -9.93 57.62 -5.82
C THR A 10 -8.45 57.25 -6.00
N ASN A 11 -7.88 57.74 -7.13
CA ASN A 11 -6.46 57.99 -7.35
C ASN A 11 -5.43 56.97 -6.86
N LYS A 12 -5.30 55.85 -7.64
CA LYS A 12 -3.99 55.30 -8.02
C LYS A 12 -4.10 54.89 -9.48
N ILE A 13 -3.41 55.61 -10.36
CA ILE A 13 -3.14 55.17 -11.72
C ILE A 13 -2.42 53.82 -11.58
N LEU A 14 -3.16 52.73 -11.65
CA LEU A 14 -2.60 51.40 -11.69
C LEU A 14 -1.79 51.31 -12.99
N HIS A 15 -0.47 51.22 -12.89
CA HIS A 15 0.42 51.01 -14.01
C HIS A 15 -0.12 49.78 -14.79
N PRO A 16 -0.27 49.84 -16.13
CA PRO A 16 -0.78 48.76 -16.96
C PRO A 16 -0.05 47.45 -16.68
N GLU A 17 1.23 47.47 -16.40
CA GLU A 17 2.06 46.32 -16.05
C GLU A 17 1.60 45.59 -14.77
N THR A 18 1.10 46.32 -13.77
CA THR A 18 0.60 45.72 -12.53
C THR A 18 -0.76 45.04 -12.72
N VAL A 19 -1.59 45.56 -13.63
CA VAL A 19 -2.87 44.92 -14.00
C VAL A 19 -2.63 43.64 -14.78
N PHE A 20 -1.72 43.68 -15.78
CA PHE A 20 -1.36 42.49 -16.56
C PHE A 20 -0.70 41.41 -15.70
N SER A 21 0.18 41.76 -14.74
CA SER A 21 0.80 40.82 -13.83
C SER A 21 -0.21 40.19 -12.90
N ASN A 22 -1.19 40.96 -12.41
CA ASN A 22 -2.26 40.45 -11.56
C ASN A 22 -3.22 39.51 -12.32
N VAL A 23 -3.60 39.85 -13.54
CA VAL A 23 -4.43 38.99 -14.40
C VAL A 23 -3.68 37.71 -14.78
N ALA A 24 -2.40 37.81 -15.16
CA ALA A 24 -1.58 36.63 -15.44
C ALA A 24 -1.43 35.72 -14.19
N SER A 25 -1.21 36.31 -13.03
CA SER A 25 -1.18 35.59 -11.75
C SER A 25 -2.51 34.91 -11.44
N PHE A 26 -3.64 35.58 -11.66
CA PHE A 26 -4.98 35.03 -11.47
C PHE A 26 -5.26 33.86 -12.43
N ILE A 27 -4.96 34.02 -13.71
CA ILE A 27 -5.09 32.94 -14.70
C ILE A 27 -4.17 31.75 -14.36
N HIS A 28 -2.96 32.03 -13.90
CA HIS A 28 -2.03 30.99 -13.44
C HIS A 28 -2.60 30.25 -12.21
N ARG A 29 -3.17 30.95 -11.24
CA ARG A 29 -3.83 30.36 -10.06
C ARG A 29 -5.03 29.51 -10.44
N LEU A 30 -5.88 29.95 -11.40
CA LEU A 30 -7.02 29.18 -11.88
C LEU A 30 -6.57 27.88 -12.58
N LYS A 31 -5.55 27.95 -13.45
CA LYS A 31 -5.00 26.75 -14.12
C LYS A 31 -4.36 25.79 -13.11
N THR A 32 -3.67 26.31 -12.12
CA THR A 32 -3.06 25.50 -11.05
C THR A 32 -4.12 24.83 -10.20
N PHE A 33 -5.18 25.54 -9.86
CA PHE A 33 -6.32 25.01 -9.12
C PHE A 33 -7.02 23.86 -9.87
N GLN A 34 -7.20 23.98 -11.19
CA GLN A 34 -7.76 22.90 -12.01
C GLN A 34 -6.89 21.64 -11.98
N ILE A 35 -5.57 21.77 -12.11
CA ILE A 35 -4.66 20.62 -12.09
C ILE A 35 -4.69 19.93 -10.73
N ASP A 36 -4.64 20.69 -9.63
CA ASP A 36 -4.66 20.14 -8.26
C ASP A 36 -6.00 19.43 -7.96
N THR A 37 -7.12 20.01 -8.41
CA THR A 37 -8.45 19.40 -8.28
C THR A 37 -8.57 18.12 -9.08
N THR A 38 -8.12 18.13 -10.34
CA THR A 38 -8.14 16.94 -11.22
C THR A 38 -7.28 15.81 -10.62
N ALA A 39 -6.09 16.14 -10.14
CA ALA A 39 -5.23 15.17 -9.45
C ALA A 39 -5.90 14.62 -8.18
N GLY A 40 -6.55 15.48 -7.40
CA GLY A 40 -7.32 15.05 -6.24
C GLY A 40 -8.45 14.07 -6.58
N VAL A 41 -9.19 14.32 -7.66
CA VAL A 41 -10.25 13.41 -8.16
C VAL A 41 -9.65 12.07 -8.61
N LEU A 42 -8.51 12.08 -9.31
CA LEU A 42 -7.83 10.85 -9.70
C LEU A 42 -7.37 10.04 -8.47
N ILE A 43 -6.82 10.69 -7.45
CA ILE A 43 -6.43 10.06 -6.18
C ILE A 43 -7.65 9.48 -5.46
N PHE A 44 -8.77 10.20 -5.46
CA PHE A 44 -10.03 9.71 -4.88
C PHE A 44 -10.56 8.48 -5.62
N LEU A 45 -10.54 8.48 -6.94
CA LEU A 45 -11.07 7.39 -7.76
C LEU A 45 -10.11 6.19 -7.84
N PHE A 46 -8.81 6.39 -7.67
CA PHE A 46 -7.79 5.38 -7.88
C PHE A 46 -8.06 4.06 -7.14
N PRO A 47 -8.34 4.01 -5.82
CA PRO A 47 -8.55 2.74 -5.13
C PRO A 47 -9.80 1.99 -5.61
N ALA A 48 -10.89 2.71 -5.91
CA ALA A 48 -12.10 2.10 -6.45
C ALA A 48 -11.87 1.53 -7.85
N LEU A 49 -11.26 2.31 -8.75
CA LEU A 49 -10.94 1.89 -10.12
C LEU A 49 -9.98 0.70 -10.11
N LEU A 50 -9.01 0.67 -9.20
CA LEU A 50 -8.09 -0.45 -9.04
C LEU A 50 -8.81 -1.77 -8.76
N MET A 51 -9.93 -1.72 -8.03
CA MET A 51 -10.66 -2.91 -7.58
C MET A 51 -11.72 -3.40 -8.56
N VAL A 52 -12.43 -2.49 -9.25
CA VAL A 52 -13.65 -2.84 -10.02
C VAL A 52 -13.53 -2.63 -11.53
N VAL A 53 -12.45 -1.97 -12.01
CA VAL A 53 -12.26 -1.73 -13.46
C VAL A 53 -10.99 -2.44 -13.92
N PRO A 54 -11.01 -3.22 -15.01
CA PRO A 54 -9.81 -3.75 -15.63
C PRO A 54 -8.85 -2.60 -15.93
N ASP A 55 -7.60 -2.70 -15.49
CA ASP A 55 -6.54 -1.69 -15.65
C ASP A 55 -6.90 -0.27 -15.15
N GLY A 56 -8.08 -0.08 -14.52
CA GLY A 56 -8.57 1.22 -14.09
C GLY A 56 -7.63 1.95 -13.13
N GLY A 57 -6.96 1.21 -12.24
CA GLY A 57 -5.92 1.77 -11.37
C GLY A 57 -4.70 2.25 -12.16
N ALA A 58 -4.25 1.49 -13.13
CA ALA A 58 -3.11 1.85 -13.98
C ALA A 58 -3.43 3.08 -14.85
N ILE A 59 -4.63 3.13 -15.42
CA ILE A 59 -5.12 4.28 -16.20
C ILE A 59 -5.17 5.55 -15.34
N ALA A 60 -5.74 5.46 -14.13
CA ALA A 60 -5.80 6.61 -13.22
C ALA A 60 -4.40 7.13 -12.86
N LEU A 61 -3.43 6.24 -12.62
CA LEU A 61 -2.06 6.62 -12.32
C LEU A 61 -1.30 7.11 -13.55
N LEU A 62 -1.56 6.57 -14.72
CA LEU A 62 -0.99 7.11 -15.98
C LEU A 62 -1.45 8.56 -16.20
N LEU A 63 -2.74 8.85 -16.02
CA LEU A 63 -3.26 10.21 -16.11
C LEU A 63 -2.63 11.13 -15.04
N LEU A 64 -2.49 10.63 -13.81
CA LEU A 64 -1.82 11.36 -12.73
C LEU A 64 -0.34 11.61 -13.05
N LEU A 65 0.36 10.64 -13.62
CA LEU A 65 1.74 10.77 -14.09
C LEU A 65 1.87 11.84 -15.18
N LEU A 66 1.00 11.82 -16.18
CA LEU A 66 0.99 12.84 -17.26
C LEU A 66 0.76 14.24 -16.70
N LEU A 67 -0.22 14.42 -15.79
CA LEU A 67 -0.44 15.70 -15.10
C LEU A 67 0.80 16.12 -14.30
N SER A 68 1.45 15.17 -13.66
CA SER A 68 2.68 15.41 -12.87
C SER A 68 3.81 15.90 -13.75
N LEU A 69 4.06 15.26 -14.88
CA LEU A 69 5.10 15.65 -15.84
C LEU A 69 4.84 17.06 -16.40
N VAL A 70 3.59 17.37 -16.78
CA VAL A 70 3.20 18.70 -17.28
C VAL A 70 3.44 19.78 -16.22
N LYS A 71 3.07 19.54 -14.95
CA LYS A 71 3.27 20.54 -13.88
C LYS A 71 4.74 20.69 -13.50
N LEU A 72 5.48 19.59 -13.45
CA LEU A 72 6.91 19.63 -13.14
C LEU A 72 7.71 20.34 -14.22
N ALA A 73 7.42 20.09 -15.50
CA ALA A 73 8.07 20.76 -16.63
C ALA A 73 7.85 22.29 -16.63
N ARG A 74 6.69 22.74 -16.13
CA ARG A 74 6.36 24.18 -16.01
C ARG A 74 6.91 24.83 -14.74
N SER A 75 7.35 24.05 -13.77
CA SER A 75 7.80 24.55 -12.47
C SER A 75 9.31 24.80 -12.48
N LYS A 76 9.71 26.06 -12.32
CA LYS A 76 11.12 26.47 -12.17
C LYS A 76 11.65 26.30 -10.74
N SER A 77 10.80 26.00 -9.75
CA SER A 77 11.23 25.90 -8.36
C SER A 77 11.96 24.59 -8.10
N GLN A 78 13.18 24.67 -7.63
CA GLN A 78 13.91 23.52 -7.06
C GLN A 78 13.33 23.23 -5.68
N LEU A 79 13.12 21.95 -5.40
CA LEU A 79 12.72 21.48 -4.07
C LEU A 79 13.92 20.75 -3.46
N PRO A 80 14.55 21.32 -2.43
CA PRO A 80 15.61 20.61 -1.73
C PRO A 80 15.05 19.32 -1.12
N LEU A 81 15.81 18.24 -1.23
CA LEU A 81 15.47 16.95 -0.63
C LEU A 81 15.95 16.93 0.82
N ASN A 82 15.09 16.47 1.71
CA ASN A 82 15.52 16.17 3.08
C ASN A 82 16.10 14.74 3.16
N SER A 83 16.79 14.43 4.25
CA SER A 83 17.49 13.14 4.43
C SER A 83 16.53 11.94 4.28
N ASN A 84 15.28 12.03 4.78
CA ASN A 84 14.32 10.92 4.68
C ASN A 84 13.91 10.67 3.23
N GLU A 85 13.83 11.73 2.41
CA GLU A 85 13.51 11.63 0.98
C GLU A 85 14.69 11.04 0.19
N ILE A 86 15.91 11.44 0.52
CA ILE A 86 17.12 10.87 -0.09
C ILE A 86 17.16 9.36 0.18
N TRP A 87 16.88 8.93 1.40
CA TRP A 87 16.81 7.51 1.73
C TRP A 87 15.70 6.77 1.00
N LEU A 88 14.51 7.37 0.85
CA LEU A 88 13.42 6.77 0.08
C LEU A 88 13.82 6.58 -1.39
N LEU A 89 14.39 7.62 -2.01
CA LEU A 89 14.85 7.54 -3.40
C LEU A 89 15.98 6.52 -3.56
N ALA A 90 16.92 6.50 -2.61
CA ALA A 90 18.03 5.56 -2.63
C ALA A 90 17.54 4.10 -2.56
N ILE A 91 16.63 3.76 -1.63
CA ILE A 91 16.17 2.36 -1.52
C ILE A 91 15.36 1.91 -2.71
N VAL A 92 14.51 2.79 -3.28
CA VAL A 92 13.77 2.48 -4.50
C VAL A 92 14.72 2.24 -5.68
N SER A 93 15.76 3.07 -5.81
CA SER A 93 16.78 2.90 -6.85
C SER A 93 17.60 1.62 -6.64
N ILE A 94 18.00 1.33 -5.40
CA ILE A 94 18.73 0.10 -5.06
C ILE A 94 17.87 -1.14 -5.35
N TYR A 95 16.60 -1.13 -4.94
CA TYR A 95 15.68 -2.23 -5.20
C TYR A 95 15.57 -2.50 -6.71
N PHE A 96 15.31 -1.47 -7.51
CA PHE A 96 15.23 -1.60 -8.97
C PHE A 96 16.57 -2.05 -9.59
N THR A 97 17.69 -1.54 -9.09
CA THR A 97 19.02 -1.93 -9.59
C THR A 97 19.32 -3.40 -9.31
N ILE A 98 18.90 -3.93 -8.15
CA ILE A 98 19.05 -5.35 -7.83
C ILE A 98 18.20 -6.20 -8.76
N GLU A 99 16.95 -5.79 -9.06
CA GLU A 99 16.09 -6.49 -10.04
C GLU A 99 16.72 -6.49 -11.44
N LEU A 100 17.22 -5.33 -11.88
CA LEU A 100 17.88 -5.19 -13.18
C LEU A 100 19.16 -6.03 -13.26
N PHE A 101 19.95 -6.04 -12.18
CA PHE A 101 21.18 -6.83 -12.10
C PHE A 101 20.88 -8.33 -12.11
N ASN A 102 19.85 -8.76 -11.38
CA ASN A 102 19.40 -10.15 -11.35
C ASN A 102 18.89 -10.60 -12.72
N LEU A 103 18.10 -9.79 -13.40
CA LEU A 103 17.64 -10.03 -14.77
C LEU A 103 18.82 -10.20 -15.73
N TRP A 104 19.82 -9.30 -15.66
CA TRP A 104 20.99 -9.38 -16.51
C TRP A 104 21.86 -10.61 -16.24
N LEU A 105 22.06 -10.96 -14.95
CA LEU A 105 22.92 -12.07 -14.54
C LEU A 105 22.35 -13.43 -14.90
N PHE A 106 21.03 -13.59 -14.76
CA PHE A 106 20.34 -14.88 -14.97
C PHE A 106 19.56 -14.96 -16.29
N GLU A 107 19.70 -13.97 -17.16
CA GLU A 107 19.01 -13.89 -18.46
C GLU A 107 17.49 -14.13 -18.36
N SER A 108 16.89 -13.63 -17.27
CA SER A 108 15.47 -13.78 -17.00
C SER A 108 14.60 -12.96 -17.97
N ASP A 109 13.30 -13.22 -18.02
CA ASP A 109 12.36 -12.44 -18.84
C ASP A 109 12.24 -11.00 -18.33
N ILE A 110 12.15 -10.03 -19.26
CA ILE A 110 12.05 -8.60 -18.92
C ILE A 110 10.79 -8.25 -18.09
N SER A 111 9.76 -9.11 -18.13
CA SER A 111 8.53 -8.95 -17.34
C SER A 111 8.79 -8.92 -15.83
N VAL A 112 9.92 -9.46 -15.35
CA VAL A 112 10.38 -9.39 -13.95
C VAL A 112 10.48 -7.92 -13.49
N LEU A 113 10.86 -7.00 -14.38
CA LEU A 113 10.99 -5.57 -14.05
C LEU A 113 9.65 -4.83 -13.97
N ASP A 114 8.54 -5.43 -14.42
CA ASP A 114 7.26 -4.71 -14.52
C ASP A 114 6.81 -4.13 -13.16
N ASN A 115 6.80 -4.92 -12.11
CA ASN A 115 6.38 -4.45 -10.80
C ASN A 115 7.41 -3.53 -10.14
N ALA A 116 8.70 -3.81 -10.28
CA ALA A 116 9.77 -2.98 -9.72
C ALA A 116 9.86 -1.60 -10.38
N SER A 117 9.64 -1.53 -11.71
CA SER A 117 9.64 -0.26 -12.46
C SER A 117 8.57 0.73 -11.98
N ARG A 118 7.47 0.26 -11.40
CA ARG A 118 6.37 1.10 -10.89
C ARG A 118 6.82 2.04 -9.78
N PHE A 119 7.75 1.62 -8.95
CA PHE A 119 8.33 2.50 -7.94
C PHE A 119 9.07 3.68 -8.58
N LEU A 120 9.82 3.46 -9.66
CA LEU A 120 10.52 4.54 -10.37
C LEU A 120 9.56 5.42 -11.19
N LEU A 121 8.61 4.79 -11.90
CA LEU A 121 7.63 5.49 -12.73
C LEU A 121 6.70 6.42 -11.93
N LEU A 122 6.49 6.15 -10.65
CA LEU A 122 5.69 7.01 -9.77
C LEU A 122 6.49 8.13 -9.09
N LEU A 123 7.82 8.23 -9.27
CA LEU A 123 8.61 9.33 -8.71
C LEU A 123 8.15 10.72 -9.19
N PRO A 124 7.82 10.95 -10.48
CA PRO A 124 7.25 12.24 -10.88
C PRO A 124 5.95 12.59 -10.15
N VAL A 125 5.10 11.58 -9.84
CA VAL A 125 3.88 11.78 -9.03
C VAL A 125 4.24 12.22 -7.61
N TYR A 126 5.25 11.61 -6.99
CA TYR A 126 5.78 12.03 -5.71
C TYR A 126 6.22 13.51 -5.70
N PHE A 127 7.06 13.92 -6.66
CA PHE A 127 7.51 15.32 -6.76
C PHE A 127 6.38 16.30 -7.08
N PHE A 128 5.40 15.87 -7.87
CA PHE A 128 4.20 16.65 -8.14
C PHE A 128 3.40 16.91 -6.87
N ILE A 129 3.16 15.87 -6.04
CA ILE A 129 2.40 15.99 -4.80
C ILE A 129 3.07 16.95 -3.83
N ARG A 130 4.40 16.94 -3.72
CA ARG A 130 5.14 17.94 -2.94
C ARG A 130 4.87 19.38 -3.33
N LYS A 131 4.54 19.63 -4.61
CA LYS A 131 4.29 20.96 -5.18
C LYS A 131 2.81 21.34 -5.23
N THR A 132 1.91 20.47 -4.77
CA THR A 132 0.47 20.67 -4.83
C THR A 132 -0.13 20.98 -3.46
N ASN A 133 -1.26 21.69 -3.46
CA ASN A 133 -2.09 21.92 -2.28
C ASN A 133 -3.25 20.90 -2.25
N LEU A 134 -2.92 19.61 -2.32
CA LEU A 134 -3.94 18.57 -2.28
C LEU A 134 -4.59 18.51 -0.90
N SER A 135 -5.93 18.53 -0.91
CA SER A 135 -6.69 18.29 0.31
C SER A 135 -6.63 16.83 0.70
N LEU A 136 -6.37 16.57 1.97
CA LEU A 136 -6.42 15.24 2.57
C LEU A 136 -7.74 14.51 2.37
N LYS A 137 -8.83 15.26 2.15
CA LYS A 137 -10.14 14.69 1.85
C LYS A 137 -10.11 13.75 0.65
N TYR A 138 -9.33 14.05 -0.39
CA TYR A 138 -9.22 13.16 -1.54
C TYR A 138 -8.59 11.80 -1.18
N VAL A 139 -7.59 11.79 -0.32
CA VAL A 139 -6.95 10.56 0.14
C VAL A 139 -7.90 9.75 1.02
N THR A 140 -8.52 10.39 2.02
CA THR A 140 -9.43 9.70 2.97
C THR A 140 -10.70 9.19 2.30
N LEU A 141 -11.30 10.00 1.41
CA LEU A 141 -12.46 9.57 0.62
C LEU A 141 -12.06 8.50 -0.41
N GLY A 142 -10.84 8.54 -0.94
CA GLY A 142 -10.31 7.50 -1.81
C GLY A 142 -10.19 6.15 -1.09
N ILE A 143 -9.69 6.13 0.15
CA ILE A 143 -9.66 4.92 0.98
C ILE A 143 -11.09 4.36 1.17
N LEU A 144 -12.05 5.23 1.49
CA LEU A 144 -13.46 4.84 1.65
C LEU A 144 -14.05 4.30 0.35
N SER A 145 -13.81 4.98 -0.78
CA SER A 145 -14.33 4.53 -2.09
C SER A 145 -13.78 3.15 -2.47
N GLY A 146 -12.49 2.90 -2.20
CA GLY A 146 -11.87 1.59 -2.40
C GLY A 146 -12.48 0.51 -1.52
N ALA A 147 -12.74 0.80 -0.24
CA ALA A 147 -13.39 -0.13 0.69
C ALA A 147 -14.82 -0.51 0.23
N ILE A 148 -15.59 0.48 -0.21
CA ILE A 148 -16.93 0.27 -0.77
C ILE A 148 -16.84 -0.55 -2.07
N ALA A 149 -15.90 -0.22 -2.95
CA ALA A 149 -15.70 -0.92 -4.22
C ALA A 149 -15.34 -2.40 -4.00
N CYS A 150 -14.48 -2.72 -3.01
CA CYS A 150 -14.19 -4.10 -2.62
C CYS A 150 -15.45 -4.85 -2.21
N PHE A 151 -16.29 -4.25 -1.38
CA PHE A 151 -17.54 -4.87 -0.93
C PHE A 151 -18.51 -5.10 -2.09
N VAL A 152 -18.70 -4.11 -2.96
CA VAL A 152 -19.62 -4.19 -4.11
C VAL A 152 -19.20 -5.32 -5.04
N ILE A 153 -17.92 -5.37 -5.44
CA ILE A 153 -17.44 -6.42 -6.36
C ILE A 153 -17.44 -7.81 -5.71
N ALA A 154 -17.09 -7.92 -4.43
CA ALA A 154 -17.11 -9.19 -3.71
C ALA A 154 -18.53 -9.74 -3.58
N SER A 155 -19.48 -8.86 -3.23
CA SER A 155 -20.91 -9.22 -3.12
C SER A 155 -21.49 -9.62 -4.47
N TYR A 156 -21.19 -8.87 -5.53
CA TYR A 156 -21.61 -9.20 -6.90
C TYR A 156 -21.08 -10.57 -7.33
N GLN A 157 -19.80 -10.83 -7.13
CA GLN A 157 -19.19 -12.10 -7.49
C GLN A 157 -19.76 -13.27 -6.68
N LYS A 158 -19.91 -13.12 -5.36
CA LYS A 158 -20.36 -14.21 -4.48
C LYS A 158 -21.84 -14.51 -4.65
N PHE A 159 -22.71 -13.49 -4.66
CA PHE A 159 -24.16 -13.68 -4.58
C PHE A 159 -24.86 -13.65 -5.94
N TYR A 160 -24.31 -12.94 -6.93
CA TYR A 160 -24.92 -12.88 -8.26
C TYR A 160 -24.25 -13.84 -9.26
N LEU A 161 -22.89 -13.87 -9.29
CA LEU A 161 -22.17 -14.77 -10.20
C LEU A 161 -21.94 -16.17 -9.62
N GLY A 162 -22.20 -16.41 -8.32
CA GLY A 162 -21.99 -17.71 -7.68
C GLY A 162 -20.51 -18.15 -7.58
N VAL A 163 -19.57 -17.21 -7.64
CA VAL A 163 -18.14 -17.54 -7.58
C VAL A 163 -17.79 -18.06 -6.18
N PRO A 164 -17.10 -19.20 -6.06
CA PRO A 164 -16.78 -19.80 -4.75
C PRO A 164 -16.00 -18.86 -3.83
N ARG A 165 -15.08 -18.07 -4.38
CA ARG A 165 -14.25 -17.11 -3.64
C ARG A 165 -14.22 -15.79 -4.38
N ALA A 166 -14.62 -14.70 -3.73
CA ALA A 166 -14.52 -13.38 -4.32
C ALA A 166 -13.05 -13.02 -4.58
N HIS A 167 -12.75 -12.56 -5.77
CA HIS A 167 -11.40 -12.27 -6.23
C HIS A 167 -11.23 -10.88 -6.86
N GLY A 168 -12.31 -10.09 -6.96
CA GLY A 168 -12.29 -8.84 -7.70
C GLY A 168 -11.91 -9.09 -9.16
N LEU A 169 -10.93 -8.37 -9.64
CA LEU A 169 -10.33 -8.56 -10.98
C LEU A 169 -8.88 -9.07 -10.87
N GLN A 170 -8.63 -9.95 -9.92
CA GLN A 170 -7.31 -10.52 -9.63
C GLN A 170 -7.45 -11.87 -8.90
N ASN A 171 -6.38 -12.37 -8.29
CA ASN A 171 -6.44 -13.55 -7.44
C ASN A 171 -7.16 -13.25 -6.10
N PRO A 172 -7.90 -14.18 -5.48
CA PRO A 172 -8.53 -13.98 -4.17
C PRO A 172 -7.59 -13.53 -3.06
N VAL A 173 -6.32 -14.00 -3.06
CA VAL A 173 -5.36 -13.67 -1.99
C VAL A 173 -5.00 -12.18 -1.97
N PRO A 174 -4.49 -11.58 -3.06
CA PRO A 174 -4.24 -10.14 -3.09
C PRO A 174 -5.51 -9.30 -2.93
N PHE A 175 -6.65 -9.77 -3.43
CA PHE A 175 -7.94 -9.06 -3.25
C PHE A 175 -8.33 -8.98 -1.77
N GLY A 176 -8.30 -10.10 -1.04
CA GLY A 176 -8.61 -10.15 0.39
C GLY A 176 -7.63 -9.32 1.23
N GLY A 177 -6.34 -9.33 0.86
CA GLY A 177 -5.29 -8.53 1.48
C GLY A 177 -5.50 -7.02 1.32
N LEU A 178 -5.79 -6.56 0.10
CA LEU A 178 -6.09 -5.15 -0.16
C LEU A 178 -7.41 -4.71 0.50
N SER A 179 -8.41 -5.57 0.52
CA SER A 179 -9.69 -5.28 1.18
C SER A 179 -9.49 -5.00 2.66
N ILE A 180 -8.81 -5.91 3.40
CA ILE A 180 -8.58 -5.71 4.84
C ILE A 180 -7.68 -4.52 5.12
N THR A 181 -6.69 -4.24 4.27
CA THR A 181 -5.81 -3.08 4.37
C THR A 181 -6.62 -1.78 4.26
N LEU A 182 -7.49 -1.65 3.24
CA LEU A 182 -8.39 -0.51 3.08
C LEU A 182 -9.33 -0.35 4.29
N GLY A 183 -9.85 -1.45 4.82
CA GLY A 183 -10.66 -1.45 6.03
C GLY A 183 -9.91 -0.89 7.24
N LEU A 184 -8.71 -1.38 7.51
CA LEU A 184 -7.87 -0.91 8.61
C LEU A 184 -7.45 0.56 8.43
N MET A 185 -7.19 1.01 7.20
CA MET A 185 -6.95 2.42 6.89
C MET A 185 -8.21 3.26 7.19
N CYS A 186 -9.42 2.81 6.81
CA CYS A 186 -10.68 3.45 7.20
C CYS A 186 -10.82 3.56 8.73
N LEU A 187 -10.56 2.48 9.46
CA LEU A 187 -10.63 2.46 10.92
C LEU A 187 -9.63 3.45 11.55
N SER A 188 -8.40 3.51 11.03
CA SER A 188 -7.39 4.46 11.48
C SER A 188 -7.85 5.92 11.29
N VAL A 189 -8.46 6.23 10.15
CA VAL A 189 -9.06 7.55 9.88
C VAL A 189 -10.22 7.82 10.83
N ALA A 190 -11.16 6.87 11.01
CA ALA A 190 -12.33 7.03 11.88
C ALA A 190 -11.95 7.41 13.32
N LEU A 191 -10.86 6.83 13.82
CA LEU A 191 -10.38 7.08 15.18
C LEU A 191 -9.65 8.42 15.33
N THR A 192 -9.29 9.08 14.24
CA THR A 192 -8.49 10.32 14.28
C THR A 192 -9.27 11.57 13.87
N ILE A 193 -10.25 11.47 12.99
CA ILE A 193 -11.10 12.62 12.58
C ILE A 193 -12.09 13.01 13.70
N GLU A 194 -12.52 14.27 13.70
CA GLU A 194 -13.47 14.78 14.71
C GLU A 194 -14.93 14.67 14.26
N SER A 195 -15.20 14.84 12.96
CA SER A 195 -16.54 14.81 12.38
C SER A 195 -17.29 13.52 12.69
N ARG A 196 -18.42 13.62 13.40
CA ARG A 196 -19.28 12.47 13.72
C ARG A 196 -19.76 11.72 12.46
N GLN A 197 -20.20 12.48 11.45
CA GLN A 197 -20.64 11.91 10.18
C GLN A 197 -19.48 11.21 9.44
N GLY A 198 -18.30 11.85 9.41
CA GLY A 198 -17.10 11.25 8.83
C GLY A 198 -16.71 9.95 9.52
N LYS A 199 -16.80 9.89 10.87
CA LYS A 199 -16.56 8.65 11.63
C LYS A 199 -17.49 7.52 11.21
N ILE A 200 -18.80 7.80 11.07
CA ILE A 200 -19.79 6.80 10.67
C ILE A 200 -19.41 6.21 9.30
N TRP A 201 -19.13 7.06 8.31
CA TRP A 201 -18.72 6.59 6.99
C TRP A 201 -17.43 5.74 7.02
N MET A 202 -16.45 6.15 7.80
CA MET A 202 -15.19 5.41 7.91
C MET A 202 -15.35 4.07 8.65
N TYR A 203 -16.15 4.01 9.72
CA TYR A 203 -16.51 2.73 10.36
C TYR A 203 -17.29 1.82 9.42
N SER A 204 -18.23 2.37 8.64
CA SER A 204 -18.94 1.59 7.61
C SER A 204 -17.96 1.05 6.56
N GLY A 205 -17.01 1.86 6.08
CA GLY A 205 -15.96 1.42 5.17
C GLY A 205 -15.11 0.28 5.73
N PHE A 206 -14.74 0.36 7.02
CA PHE A 206 -14.04 -0.73 7.71
C PHE A 206 -14.85 -2.04 7.69
N LEU A 207 -16.12 -1.98 8.08
CA LEU A 207 -16.99 -3.17 8.11
C LEU A 207 -17.20 -3.77 6.72
N LEU A 208 -17.48 -2.94 5.72
CA LEU A 208 -17.67 -3.38 4.33
C LEU A 208 -16.42 -4.05 3.77
N ALA A 209 -15.25 -3.50 4.02
CA ALA A 209 -13.97 -4.07 3.60
C ALA A 209 -13.65 -5.40 4.32
N CYS A 210 -13.98 -5.51 5.61
CA CYS A 210 -13.87 -6.78 6.34
C CYS A 210 -14.78 -7.85 5.72
N ILE A 211 -16.02 -7.51 5.39
CA ILE A 211 -16.95 -8.44 4.71
C ILE A 211 -16.37 -8.86 3.36
N ALA A 212 -15.84 -7.93 2.56
CA ALA A 212 -15.21 -8.25 1.27
C ALA A 212 -14.04 -9.24 1.44
N SER A 213 -13.19 -9.04 2.46
CA SER A 213 -12.09 -9.96 2.78
C SER A 213 -12.60 -11.34 3.22
N ILE A 214 -13.68 -11.42 3.99
CA ILE A 214 -14.31 -12.69 4.38
C ILE A 214 -14.85 -13.42 3.13
N LEU A 215 -15.52 -12.72 2.22
CA LEU A 215 -16.05 -13.29 0.98
C LEU A 215 -14.95 -13.79 0.03
N SER A 216 -13.72 -13.29 0.17
CA SER A 216 -12.54 -13.80 -0.55
C SER A 216 -12.00 -15.12 0.03
N GLU A 217 -12.40 -15.48 1.25
CA GLU A 217 -11.92 -16.67 1.99
C GLU A 217 -10.38 -16.73 2.11
N THR A 218 -9.73 -15.57 2.19
CA THR A 218 -8.27 -15.47 2.24
C THR A 218 -7.77 -15.45 3.67
N ARG A 219 -7.43 -16.62 4.21
CA ARG A 219 -6.98 -16.80 5.62
C ARG A 219 -5.74 -15.96 5.97
N GLY A 220 -4.75 -15.91 5.05
CA GLY A 220 -3.54 -15.13 5.27
C GLY A 220 -3.81 -13.64 5.46
N ALA A 221 -4.81 -13.08 4.75
CA ALA A 221 -5.20 -11.69 4.91
C ALA A 221 -5.84 -11.39 6.29
N TRP A 222 -6.53 -12.37 6.88
CA TRP A 222 -7.18 -12.17 8.18
C TRP A 222 -6.19 -11.92 9.32
N LEU A 223 -4.93 -12.37 9.18
CA LEU A 223 -3.86 -12.07 10.15
C LEU A 223 -3.54 -10.57 10.21
N ALA A 224 -3.83 -9.81 9.15
CA ALA A 224 -3.63 -8.37 9.15
C ALA A 224 -4.61 -7.64 10.10
N LEU A 225 -5.79 -8.22 10.38
CA LEU A 225 -6.78 -7.60 11.26
C LEU A 225 -6.27 -7.45 12.70
N PRO A 226 -5.88 -8.50 13.42
CA PRO A 226 -5.38 -8.36 14.79
C PRO A 226 -4.10 -7.51 14.86
N ILE A 227 -3.17 -7.67 13.91
CA ILE A 227 -1.93 -6.88 13.86
C ILE A 227 -2.24 -5.40 13.63
N GLY A 228 -3.16 -5.08 12.71
CA GLY A 228 -3.59 -3.72 12.44
C GLY A 228 -4.32 -3.09 13.62
N LEU A 229 -5.20 -3.83 14.31
CA LEU A 229 -5.89 -3.35 15.52
C LEU A 229 -4.89 -3.05 16.64
N VAL A 230 -3.95 -3.95 16.91
CA VAL A 230 -2.88 -3.71 17.90
C VAL A 230 -2.05 -2.48 17.50
N THR A 231 -1.69 -2.34 16.24
CA THR A 231 -0.94 -1.17 15.74
C THR A 231 -1.73 0.12 16.00
N ILE A 232 -3.03 0.16 15.71
CA ILE A 232 -3.90 1.33 15.96
C ILE A 232 -3.94 1.67 17.47
N LEU A 233 -4.04 0.67 18.34
CA LEU A 233 -4.02 0.86 19.78
C LEU A 233 -2.68 1.43 20.27
N LEU A 234 -1.57 0.97 19.71
CA LEU A 234 -0.23 1.47 20.05
C LEU A 234 0.03 2.90 19.55
N LEU A 235 -0.53 3.28 18.41
CA LEU A 235 -0.40 4.62 17.85
C LEU A 235 -1.12 5.70 18.67
N ASN A 236 -2.12 5.35 19.47
CA ASN A 236 -2.93 6.31 20.23
C ASN A 236 -2.79 6.20 21.76
N PRO A 237 -1.56 6.20 22.34
CA PRO A 237 -1.37 5.91 23.77
C PRO A 237 -1.97 6.97 24.70
N LYS A 238 -2.10 8.23 24.25
CA LYS A 238 -2.72 9.32 25.05
C LYS A 238 -4.24 9.28 25.07
N ARG A 239 -4.86 8.72 24.04
CA ARG A 239 -6.32 8.62 23.92
C ARG A 239 -6.88 7.44 24.71
N TRP A 240 -6.07 6.38 24.85
CA TRP A 240 -6.48 5.15 25.49
C TRP A 240 -5.58 4.86 26.70
N SER A 241 -6.17 4.79 27.88
CA SER A 241 -5.44 4.35 29.08
C SER A 241 -4.87 2.93 28.84
N ILE A 242 -3.86 2.55 29.62
CA ILE A 242 -3.30 1.19 29.53
C ILE A 242 -4.40 0.14 29.74
N LYS A 243 -5.34 0.39 30.66
CA LYS A 243 -6.49 -0.49 30.92
C LYS A 243 -7.38 -0.62 29.66
N ALA A 244 -7.66 0.50 28.96
CA ALA A 244 -8.47 0.49 27.75
C ALA A 244 -7.76 -0.21 26.58
N ARG A 245 -6.42 -0.12 26.47
CA ARG A 245 -5.64 -0.87 25.48
C ARG A 245 -5.66 -2.36 25.75
N ILE A 246 -5.46 -2.78 27.00
CA ILE A 246 -5.57 -4.17 27.41
C ILE A 246 -6.99 -4.68 27.15
N ALA A 247 -8.03 -3.94 27.56
CA ALA A 247 -9.42 -4.30 27.29
C ALA A 247 -9.71 -4.43 25.79
N GLY A 248 -9.24 -3.48 24.97
CA GLY A 248 -9.38 -3.54 23.51
C GLY A 248 -8.67 -4.75 22.89
N SER A 249 -7.48 -5.11 23.37
CA SER A 249 -6.77 -6.32 22.93
C SER A 249 -7.51 -7.59 23.36
N LEU A 250 -8.04 -7.64 24.59
CA LEU A 250 -8.85 -8.76 25.06
C LEU A 250 -10.16 -8.89 24.27
N VAL A 251 -10.84 -7.78 23.97
CA VAL A 251 -12.04 -7.77 23.10
C VAL A 251 -11.69 -8.27 21.71
N THR A 252 -10.57 -7.85 21.14
CA THR A 252 -10.10 -8.36 19.83
C THR A 252 -9.86 -9.86 19.89
N LEU A 253 -9.19 -10.35 20.93
CA LEU A 253 -8.97 -11.79 21.15
C LEU A 253 -10.30 -12.54 21.31
N LEU A 254 -11.23 -11.99 22.10
CA LEU A 254 -12.56 -12.56 22.27
C LEU A 254 -13.34 -12.65 20.95
N ILE A 255 -13.31 -11.59 20.12
CA ILE A 255 -13.93 -11.59 18.80
C ILE A 255 -13.30 -12.66 17.90
N LEU A 256 -11.97 -12.80 17.91
CA LEU A 256 -11.28 -13.86 17.16
C LEU A 256 -11.68 -15.26 17.66
N THR A 257 -11.79 -15.46 18.97
CA THR A 257 -12.23 -16.72 19.56
C THR A 257 -13.69 -17.01 19.22
N LEU A 258 -14.58 -16.01 19.34
CA LEU A 258 -15.98 -16.16 18.97
C LEU A 258 -16.17 -16.36 17.46
N SER A 259 -15.31 -15.78 16.63
CA SER A 259 -15.38 -15.99 15.17
C SER A 259 -15.15 -17.47 14.80
N TYR A 260 -14.42 -18.22 15.63
CA TYR A 260 -14.25 -19.67 15.46
C TYR A 260 -15.56 -20.46 15.57
N THR A 261 -16.60 -19.92 16.23
CA THR A 261 -17.94 -20.55 16.27
C THR A 261 -18.68 -20.44 14.91
N ILE A 262 -18.22 -19.62 13.99
CA ILE A 262 -18.80 -19.49 12.64
C ILE A 262 -18.34 -20.71 11.83
N PRO A 263 -19.25 -21.57 11.31
CA PRO A 263 -18.89 -22.84 10.65
C PRO A 263 -17.88 -22.67 9.50
N LEU A 264 -17.99 -21.60 8.72
CA LEU A 264 -17.06 -21.29 7.65
C LEU A 264 -15.62 -21.07 8.16
N ILE A 265 -15.48 -20.33 9.26
CA ILE A 265 -14.17 -20.01 9.86
C ILE A 265 -13.62 -21.24 10.57
N GLN A 266 -14.46 -21.93 11.36
CA GLN A 266 -14.10 -23.17 12.06
C GLN A 266 -13.54 -24.21 11.08
N HIS A 267 -14.29 -24.55 10.02
CA HIS A 267 -13.83 -25.51 9.02
C HIS A 267 -12.47 -25.14 8.40
N ARG A 268 -12.22 -23.83 8.21
CA ARG A 268 -10.96 -23.34 7.63
C ARG A 268 -9.80 -23.41 8.63
N VAL A 269 -10.04 -23.16 9.91
CA VAL A 269 -9.03 -23.25 10.97
C VAL A 269 -8.70 -24.72 11.23
N ASP A 270 -9.70 -25.59 11.39
CA ASP A 270 -9.51 -27.01 11.64
C ASP A 270 -8.75 -27.69 10.49
N ALA A 271 -9.14 -27.39 9.23
CA ALA A 271 -8.39 -27.87 8.07
C ALA A 271 -6.93 -27.37 8.08
N THR A 272 -6.67 -26.17 8.59
CA THR A 272 -5.30 -25.65 8.73
C THR A 272 -4.50 -26.45 9.75
N ILE A 273 -5.08 -26.69 10.94
CA ILE A 273 -4.43 -27.44 12.03
C ILE A 273 -4.15 -28.88 11.58
N LEU A 274 -5.14 -29.54 10.96
CA LEU A 274 -4.99 -30.90 10.43
C LEU A 274 -3.91 -30.99 9.35
N ASN A 275 -3.86 -30.04 8.43
CA ASN A 275 -2.85 -30.02 7.36
C ASN A 275 -1.42 -29.79 7.90
N VAL A 276 -1.27 -28.95 8.93
CA VAL A 276 0.02 -28.76 9.61
C VAL A 276 0.42 -30.04 10.35
N ALA A 277 -0.51 -30.65 11.10
CA ALA A 277 -0.25 -31.90 11.79
C ALA A 277 0.15 -33.01 10.80
N ALA A 278 -0.61 -33.23 9.73
CA ALA A 278 -0.32 -34.23 8.71
C ALA A 278 1.05 -34.04 8.06
N TYR A 279 1.49 -32.80 7.85
CA TYR A 279 2.83 -32.52 7.33
C TYR A 279 3.93 -33.03 8.28
N PHE A 280 3.83 -32.76 9.59
CA PHE A 280 4.87 -33.13 10.55
C PHE A 280 4.79 -34.58 11.04
N THR A 281 3.59 -35.20 11.10
CA THR A 281 3.43 -36.58 11.61
C THR A 281 3.43 -37.64 10.51
N GLU A 282 2.90 -37.31 9.35
CA GLU A 282 2.68 -38.26 8.24
C GLU A 282 3.55 -37.95 7.01
N ALA A 283 4.41 -36.93 7.07
CA ALA A 283 5.16 -36.37 5.94
C ALA A 283 4.28 -36.06 4.71
N ASN A 284 2.98 -35.75 4.96
CA ASN A 284 2.02 -35.50 3.90
C ASN A 284 2.11 -34.04 3.43
N ALA A 285 2.87 -33.82 2.36
CA ALA A 285 2.98 -32.52 1.71
C ALA A 285 1.82 -32.19 0.76
N ASN A 286 0.89 -33.13 0.49
CA ASN A 286 -0.16 -32.99 -0.54
C ASN A 286 -1.34 -32.10 -0.10
N THR A 287 -1.11 -31.21 0.86
CA THR A 287 -2.08 -30.23 1.32
C THR A 287 -1.65 -28.82 0.95
N SER A 288 -2.60 -27.91 0.88
CA SER A 288 -2.33 -26.48 0.60
C SER A 288 -1.28 -25.85 1.52
N ILE A 289 -1.17 -26.31 2.77
CA ILE A 289 -0.17 -25.84 3.73
C ILE A 289 1.12 -26.65 3.62
N GLY A 290 1.01 -27.96 3.45
CA GLY A 290 2.17 -28.83 3.23
C GLY A 290 3.00 -28.39 2.04
N LEU A 291 2.36 -28.08 0.90
CA LEU A 291 3.04 -27.54 -0.27
C LEU A 291 3.75 -26.21 0.01
N ARG A 292 3.16 -25.32 0.81
CA ARG A 292 3.82 -24.08 1.21
C ARG A 292 5.04 -24.31 2.10
N LEU A 293 4.93 -25.19 3.08
CA LEU A 293 6.04 -25.54 3.97
C LEU A 293 7.20 -26.18 3.19
N GLU A 294 6.90 -27.09 2.28
CA GLU A 294 7.91 -27.66 1.37
C GLU A 294 8.53 -26.61 0.46
N THR A 295 7.73 -25.67 -0.07
CA THR A 295 8.26 -24.57 -0.89
C THR A 295 9.15 -23.63 -0.08
N TRP A 296 8.82 -23.38 1.19
CA TRP A 296 9.66 -22.61 2.10
C TRP A 296 10.97 -23.33 2.39
N LYS A 297 10.92 -24.67 2.58
CA LYS A 297 12.12 -25.51 2.70
C LYS A 297 12.99 -25.40 1.45
N ALA A 298 12.41 -25.51 0.26
CA ALA A 298 13.11 -25.33 -1.00
C ALA A 298 13.75 -23.94 -1.10
N ALA A 299 13.04 -22.88 -0.68
CA ALA A 299 13.56 -21.52 -0.68
C ALA A 299 14.77 -21.35 0.25
N ILE A 300 14.74 -21.97 1.45
CA ILE A 300 15.86 -21.94 2.40
C ILE A 300 17.06 -22.71 1.84
N ILE A 301 16.83 -23.86 1.19
CA ILE A 301 17.91 -24.65 0.57
C ILE A 301 18.55 -23.84 -0.58
N GLY A 302 17.75 -23.31 -1.51
CA GLY A 302 18.26 -22.52 -2.62
C GLY A 302 19.04 -21.28 -2.18
N PHE A 303 18.55 -20.60 -1.12
CA PHE A 303 19.26 -19.49 -0.50
C PHE A 303 20.59 -19.94 0.13
N SER A 304 20.64 -21.07 0.84
CA SER A 304 21.88 -21.55 1.47
C SER A 304 22.96 -21.90 0.44
N GLU A 305 22.58 -22.31 -0.76
CA GLU A 305 23.49 -22.60 -1.85
C GLU A 305 23.93 -21.33 -2.61
N ASN A 306 23.10 -20.29 -2.65
CA ASN A 306 23.36 -19.04 -3.35
C ASN A 306 23.03 -17.82 -2.48
N PRO A 307 23.74 -17.59 -1.35
CA PRO A 307 23.31 -16.66 -0.31
C PRO A 307 23.37 -15.18 -0.71
N MET A 308 24.20 -14.79 -1.66
CA MET A 308 24.36 -13.39 -2.04
C MET A 308 23.38 -12.94 -3.12
N LEU A 309 23.25 -13.69 -4.19
CA LEU A 309 22.56 -13.32 -5.43
C LEU A 309 21.30 -14.15 -5.71
N GLY A 310 21.11 -15.26 -4.97
CA GLY A 310 20.01 -16.19 -5.21
C GLY A 310 20.22 -17.00 -6.50
N ILE A 311 19.14 -17.61 -6.96
CA ILE A 311 19.15 -18.48 -8.16
C ILE A 311 18.63 -17.77 -9.43
N GLY A 312 18.10 -16.54 -9.32
CA GLY A 312 17.35 -15.85 -10.39
C GLY A 312 15.91 -16.34 -10.51
N GLU A 313 15.00 -15.46 -10.94
CA GLU A 313 13.57 -15.80 -11.04
C GLU A 313 13.29 -16.87 -12.11
N GLY A 314 13.96 -16.81 -13.25
CA GLY A 314 13.80 -17.77 -14.33
C GLY A 314 14.19 -19.21 -13.96
N ASN A 315 15.02 -19.40 -12.94
CA ASN A 315 15.55 -20.70 -12.54
C ASN A 315 14.75 -21.41 -11.45
N PHE A 316 13.66 -20.80 -10.95
CA PHE A 316 12.90 -21.38 -9.84
C PHE A 316 12.38 -22.78 -10.12
N GLN A 317 11.72 -23.00 -11.27
CA GLN A 317 11.17 -24.31 -11.63
C GLN A 317 12.24 -25.37 -11.88
N SER A 318 13.35 -25.02 -12.49
CA SER A 318 14.48 -25.95 -12.70
C SER A 318 15.13 -26.35 -11.37
N THR A 319 15.26 -25.39 -10.43
CA THR A 319 15.75 -25.65 -9.08
C THR A 319 14.83 -26.58 -8.30
N LEU A 320 13.49 -26.37 -8.35
CA LEU A 320 12.54 -27.28 -7.72
C LEU A 320 12.64 -28.71 -8.26
N LYS A 321 12.83 -28.87 -9.58
CA LYS A 321 13.03 -30.19 -10.21
C LYS A 321 14.30 -30.86 -9.69
N GLN A 322 15.43 -30.16 -9.68
CA GLN A 322 16.72 -30.69 -9.20
C GLN A 322 16.65 -31.10 -7.72
N LEU A 323 15.99 -30.27 -6.87
CA LEU A 323 15.80 -30.60 -5.47
C LEU A 323 14.89 -31.83 -5.27
N ALA A 324 13.86 -31.98 -6.11
CA ALA A 324 12.96 -33.13 -6.09
C ALA A 324 13.68 -34.42 -6.56
N GLU A 325 14.46 -34.35 -7.63
CA GLU A 325 15.26 -35.47 -8.14
C GLU A 325 16.33 -35.96 -7.16
N SER A 326 16.79 -35.05 -6.27
CA SER A 326 17.74 -35.37 -5.20
C SER A 326 17.07 -35.72 -3.85
N ASP A 327 15.79 -35.99 -3.84
CA ASP A 327 14.98 -36.35 -2.66
C ASP A 327 15.05 -35.32 -1.50
N ARG A 328 15.42 -34.06 -1.82
CA ARG A 328 15.54 -33.01 -0.81
C ARG A 328 14.21 -32.32 -0.50
N ILE A 329 13.26 -32.35 -1.44
CA ILE A 329 11.90 -31.83 -1.33
C ILE A 329 10.88 -32.80 -1.94
N ASN A 330 9.60 -32.60 -1.62
CA ASN A 330 8.54 -33.42 -2.21
C ASN A 330 8.43 -33.21 -3.73
N PRO A 331 8.43 -34.29 -4.53
CA PRO A 331 8.38 -34.23 -6.01
C PRO A 331 7.17 -33.46 -6.57
N LEU A 332 6.05 -33.37 -5.84
CA LEU A 332 4.87 -32.63 -6.27
C LEU A 332 5.12 -31.13 -6.43
N LEU A 333 6.13 -30.56 -5.74
CA LEU A 333 6.45 -29.15 -5.89
C LEU A 333 6.86 -28.79 -7.32
N ALA A 334 7.62 -29.67 -7.96
CA ALA A 334 8.11 -29.44 -9.31
C ALA A 334 7.01 -29.24 -10.36
N THR A 335 5.78 -29.70 -10.08
CA THR A 335 4.65 -29.64 -11.02
C THR A 335 3.48 -28.76 -10.52
N SER A 336 3.43 -28.46 -9.23
CA SER A 336 2.22 -27.86 -8.60
C SER A 336 2.39 -26.41 -8.14
N ILE A 337 3.62 -25.92 -8.02
CA ILE A 337 3.91 -24.63 -7.40
C ILE A 337 4.56 -23.68 -8.41
N ALA A 338 3.95 -22.50 -8.54
CA ALA A 338 4.45 -21.42 -9.39
C ALA A 338 5.31 -20.39 -8.63
N HIS A 339 5.11 -20.23 -7.30
CA HIS A 339 5.79 -19.21 -6.50
C HIS A 339 5.83 -19.59 -5.00
N VAL A 340 6.68 -18.90 -4.25
CA VAL A 340 7.04 -19.27 -2.86
C VAL A 340 5.92 -19.00 -1.83
N HIS A 341 4.92 -18.19 -2.14
CA HIS A 341 3.85 -17.76 -1.19
C HIS A 341 4.38 -17.09 0.09
N ASN A 342 5.49 -16.41 0.01
CA ASN A 342 6.07 -15.56 1.04
C ASN A 342 7.06 -14.61 0.38
N GLU A 343 6.84 -13.31 0.46
CA GLU A 343 7.65 -12.29 -0.20
C GLU A 343 9.13 -12.35 0.21
N PHE A 344 9.39 -12.53 1.51
CA PHE A 344 10.75 -12.50 2.04
C PHE A 344 11.54 -13.75 1.62
N LEU A 345 10.91 -14.92 1.62
CA LEU A 345 11.52 -16.15 1.14
C LEU A 345 11.66 -16.13 -0.38
N SER A 346 10.73 -15.50 -1.11
CA SER A 346 10.84 -15.27 -2.54
C SER A 346 12.05 -14.38 -2.86
N ALA A 347 12.20 -13.26 -2.15
CA ALA A 347 13.37 -12.40 -2.29
C ALA A 347 14.69 -13.14 -1.97
N MET A 348 14.68 -14.02 -0.93
CA MET A 348 15.85 -14.82 -0.56
C MET A 348 16.27 -15.79 -1.66
N ILE A 349 15.35 -16.60 -2.16
CA ILE A 349 15.70 -17.62 -3.15
C ILE A 349 16.07 -17.00 -4.50
N HIS A 350 15.31 -16.01 -4.97
CA HIS A 350 15.52 -15.44 -6.30
C HIS A 350 16.70 -14.45 -6.36
N LYS A 351 16.90 -13.64 -5.31
CA LYS A 351 17.82 -12.48 -5.31
C LYS A 351 18.82 -12.50 -4.14
N GLY A 352 18.85 -13.59 -3.37
CA GLY A 352 19.76 -13.76 -2.24
C GLY A 352 19.56 -12.75 -1.12
N GLY A 353 20.60 -12.53 -0.33
CA GLY A 353 20.61 -11.57 0.78
C GLY A 353 20.42 -10.12 0.32
N LEU A 354 20.91 -9.77 -0.87
CA LEU A 354 20.72 -8.43 -1.43
C LEU A 354 19.24 -8.17 -1.72
N GLY A 355 18.53 -9.14 -2.31
CA GLY A 355 17.09 -9.06 -2.55
C GLY A 355 16.30 -8.97 -1.23
N LEU A 356 16.61 -9.83 -0.26
CA LEU A 356 15.94 -9.80 1.04
C LEU A 356 16.12 -8.45 1.75
N ILE A 357 17.35 -7.92 1.80
CA ILE A 357 17.64 -6.63 2.47
C ILE A 357 16.90 -5.49 1.75
N SER A 358 16.93 -5.45 0.42
CA SER A 358 16.23 -4.39 -0.33
C SER A 358 14.72 -4.45 -0.15
N THR A 359 14.13 -5.65 -0.16
CA THR A 359 12.69 -5.86 0.10
C THR A 359 12.32 -5.45 1.53
N LEU A 360 13.11 -5.84 2.54
CA LEU A 360 12.89 -5.40 3.92
C LEU A 360 12.97 -3.88 4.04
N LEU A 361 13.92 -3.24 3.39
CA LEU A 361 14.07 -1.78 3.44
C LEU A 361 12.93 -1.04 2.75
N LEU A 362 12.30 -1.61 1.71
CA LEU A 362 11.08 -1.03 1.11
C LEU A 362 9.92 -0.92 2.11
N PHE A 363 9.83 -1.83 3.08
CA PHE A 363 8.84 -1.76 4.16
C PHE A 363 9.33 -0.96 5.36
N LEU A 364 10.52 -1.27 5.88
CA LEU A 364 11.00 -0.77 7.16
C LEU A 364 11.41 0.70 7.13
N LEU A 365 11.97 1.19 6.02
CA LEU A 365 12.37 2.59 5.91
C LEU A 365 11.18 3.55 5.94
N PRO A 366 10.13 3.35 5.10
CA PRO A 366 8.91 4.16 5.20
C PRO A 366 8.23 4.02 6.56
N LEU A 367 8.18 2.81 7.13
CA LEU A 367 7.61 2.57 8.47
C LEU A 367 8.31 3.40 9.54
N ALA A 368 9.64 3.33 9.59
CA ALA A 368 10.45 4.07 10.55
C ALA A 368 10.27 5.60 10.38
N THR A 369 10.24 6.07 9.13
CA THR A 369 10.04 7.49 8.82
C THR A 369 8.67 7.97 9.26
N PHE A 370 7.60 7.25 8.90
CA PHE A 370 6.24 7.60 9.29
C PHE A 370 6.05 7.54 10.79
N TYR A 371 6.59 6.54 11.46
CA TYR A 371 6.50 6.42 12.92
C TYR A 371 7.25 7.55 13.66
N ARG A 372 8.46 7.93 13.21
CA ARG A 372 9.21 9.06 13.77
C ARG A 372 8.42 10.36 13.62
N GLN A 373 7.89 10.62 12.43
CA GLN A 373 7.10 11.82 12.16
C GLN A 373 5.76 11.81 12.90
N TYR A 374 5.10 10.66 13.03
CA TYR A 374 3.83 10.51 13.74
C TYR A 374 3.92 11.00 15.19
N LYS A 375 5.06 10.79 15.86
CA LYS A 375 5.28 11.23 17.25
C LYS A 375 5.30 12.74 17.41
N SER A 376 5.73 13.48 16.40
CA SER A 376 5.91 14.93 16.44
C SER A 376 4.76 15.71 15.78
N GLN A 377 3.87 15.05 15.03
CA GLN A 377 2.82 15.71 14.25
C GLN A 377 1.45 15.70 14.93
N HIS A 378 0.58 16.66 14.50
CA HIS A 378 -0.77 16.85 14.98
C HIS A 378 -1.75 17.00 13.80
N GLY A 379 -3.06 16.94 14.09
CA GLY A 379 -4.12 17.19 13.09
C GLY A 379 -4.09 16.23 11.92
N GLU A 380 -4.45 16.71 10.76
CA GLU A 380 -4.62 15.94 9.52
C GLU A 380 -3.37 15.16 9.11
N ARG A 381 -2.19 15.72 9.33
CA ARG A 381 -0.92 15.08 9.01
C ARG A 381 -0.69 13.82 9.83
N LYS A 382 -1.06 13.86 11.11
CA LYS A 382 -0.99 12.69 11.98
C LYS A 382 -1.90 11.57 11.49
N VAL A 383 -3.07 11.92 10.95
CA VAL A 383 -4.00 10.96 10.31
C VAL A 383 -3.31 10.24 9.16
N LEU A 384 -2.68 10.98 8.24
CA LEU A 384 -1.97 10.39 7.09
C LEU A 384 -0.85 9.45 7.51
N LEU A 385 -0.04 9.87 8.47
CA LEU A 385 1.06 9.06 8.96
C LEU A 385 0.56 7.78 9.63
N ALA A 386 -0.55 7.84 10.37
CA ALA A 386 -1.19 6.65 10.92
C ALA A 386 -1.69 5.71 9.81
N VAL A 387 -2.33 6.26 8.77
CA VAL A 387 -2.76 5.50 7.58
C VAL A 387 -1.57 4.82 6.91
N GLY A 388 -0.43 5.52 6.76
CA GLY A 388 0.80 4.95 6.18
C GLY A 388 1.39 3.81 7.02
N ILE A 389 1.41 3.96 8.34
CA ILE A 389 1.88 2.90 9.25
C ILE A 389 0.98 1.68 9.13
N ILE A 390 -0.34 1.86 9.10
CA ILE A 390 -1.31 0.76 8.93
C ILE A 390 -1.17 0.09 7.57
N LEU A 391 -1.02 0.86 6.49
CA LEU A 391 -0.73 0.33 5.16
C LEU A 391 0.48 -0.62 5.21
N ILE A 392 1.61 -0.16 5.76
CA ILE A 392 2.84 -0.94 5.77
C ILE A 392 2.70 -2.19 6.64
N MET A 393 2.13 -2.07 7.85
CA MET A 393 1.94 -3.22 8.75
C MET A 393 1.02 -4.28 8.15
N SER A 394 -0.08 -3.87 7.50
CA SER A 394 -0.96 -4.79 6.78
C SER A 394 -0.25 -5.43 5.58
N SER A 395 0.55 -4.66 4.84
CA SER A 395 1.31 -5.18 3.69
C SER A 395 2.37 -6.19 4.11
N ILE A 396 3.12 -5.93 5.20
CA ILE A 396 4.07 -6.90 5.77
C ILE A 396 3.35 -8.19 6.15
N THR A 397 2.19 -8.09 6.79
CA THR A 397 1.41 -9.27 7.21
C THR A 397 0.96 -10.09 5.98
N THR A 398 0.51 -9.43 4.93
CA THR A 398 0.13 -10.10 3.68
C THR A 398 1.35 -10.72 2.99
N ALA A 399 2.50 -10.02 2.99
CA ALA A 399 3.76 -10.48 2.43
C ALA A 399 4.32 -11.75 3.12
N LEU A 400 3.96 -12.00 4.39
CA LEU A 400 4.29 -13.25 5.07
C LEU A 400 3.51 -14.47 4.55
N SER A 401 2.40 -14.26 3.85
CA SER A 401 1.51 -15.32 3.37
C SER A 401 1.38 -15.39 1.85
N ASP A 402 1.98 -14.45 1.12
CA ASP A 402 1.98 -14.40 -0.34
C ASP A 402 3.15 -13.54 -0.87
N VAL A 403 3.44 -13.64 -2.18
CA VAL A 403 4.43 -12.79 -2.86
C VAL A 403 3.80 -11.43 -3.19
N PHE A 404 3.98 -10.49 -2.27
CA PHE A 404 3.25 -9.22 -2.27
C PHE A 404 3.57 -8.34 -3.48
N PHE A 405 4.86 -8.22 -3.82
CA PHE A 405 5.31 -7.35 -4.92
C PHE A 405 5.19 -7.98 -6.31
N ASP A 406 4.90 -9.27 -6.42
CA ASP A 406 4.58 -9.90 -7.71
C ASP A 406 3.15 -9.56 -8.18
N HIS A 407 2.28 -9.17 -7.25
CA HIS A 407 0.92 -8.79 -7.58
C HIS A 407 0.81 -7.32 -8.00
N HIS A 408 0.52 -7.06 -9.27
CA HIS A 408 0.40 -5.72 -9.87
C HIS A 408 -0.40 -4.72 -9.06
N LYS A 409 -1.57 -5.12 -8.58
CA LYS A 409 -2.47 -4.20 -7.86
C LYS A 409 -1.97 -3.87 -6.46
N GLN A 410 -1.34 -4.83 -5.78
CA GLN A 410 -0.75 -4.61 -4.46
C GLN A 410 0.45 -3.67 -4.54
N THR A 411 1.35 -3.92 -5.48
CA THR A 411 2.53 -3.08 -5.72
C THR A 411 2.14 -1.66 -6.09
N LEU A 412 1.18 -1.53 -7.02
CA LEU A 412 0.69 -0.23 -7.47
C LEU A 412 0.02 0.56 -6.34
N PHE A 413 -0.81 -0.11 -5.53
CA PHE A 413 -1.47 0.47 -4.37
C PHE A 413 -0.45 0.92 -3.32
N TYR A 414 0.48 0.04 -2.96
CA TYR A 414 1.51 0.31 -1.97
C TYR A 414 2.39 1.50 -2.38
N ALA A 415 2.99 1.45 -3.56
CA ALA A 415 3.88 2.51 -4.05
C ALA A 415 3.16 3.86 -4.12
N THR A 416 1.92 3.89 -4.64
CA THR A 416 1.12 5.11 -4.74
C THR A 416 0.89 5.73 -3.36
N TYR A 417 0.43 4.95 -2.39
CA TYR A 417 0.13 5.49 -1.06
C TYR A 417 1.38 5.88 -0.27
N ILE A 418 2.49 5.16 -0.43
CA ILE A 418 3.78 5.57 0.14
C ILE A 418 4.17 6.96 -0.38
N TYR A 419 4.13 7.17 -1.70
CA TYR A 419 4.48 8.46 -2.28
C TYR A 419 3.50 9.58 -1.96
N LEU A 420 2.19 9.28 -1.91
CA LEU A 420 1.17 10.23 -1.46
C LEU A 420 1.45 10.73 -0.05
N ILE A 421 1.71 9.81 0.88
CA ILE A 421 1.92 10.16 2.29
C ILE A 421 3.26 10.90 2.48
N TYR A 422 4.33 10.46 1.84
CA TYR A 422 5.60 11.18 1.84
C TYR A 422 5.46 12.59 1.26
N GLY A 423 4.84 12.72 0.10
CA GLY A 423 4.68 14.00 -0.59
C GLY A 423 3.85 15.00 0.22
N LEU A 424 2.72 14.57 0.79
CA LEU A 424 1.85 15.40 1.61
C LEU A 424 2.49 15.74 2.98
N ALA A 425 3.26 14.82 3.55
CA ALA A 425 3.97 15.07 4.79
C ALA A 425 5.10 16.11 4.63
N CYS A 426 5.82 16.09 3.52
CA CYS A 426 6.91 17.04 3.25
C CYS A 426 6.40 18.44 2.87
N THR A 427 5.26 18.55 2.20
CA THR A 427 4.71 19.83 1.75
C THR A 427 4.47 20.80 2.92
N ASP A 428 4.01 20.30 4.07
CA ASP A 428 3.74 21.14 5.23
C ASP A 428 5.00 21.66 5.95
N ILE A 429 6.11 20.95 5.87
CA ILE A 429 7.39 21.40 6.47
C ILE A 429 7.86 22.67 5.76
N GLN A 430 7.76 22.74 4.44
CA GLN A 430 8.21 23.91 3.68
C GLN A 430 7.35 25.14 3.93
N LYS A 431 6.03 25.00 4.10
CA LYS A 431 5.15 26.14 4.43
C LYS A 431 5.48 26.76 5.79
N ASN A 432 5.79 25.92 6.79
CA ASN A 432 6.15 26.41 8.12
C ASN A 432 7.53 27.09 8.13
N THR A 433 8.50 26.54 7.39
CA THR A 433 9.83 27.15 7.26
C THR A 433 9.78 28.47 6.46
N ALA A 434 8.97 28.53 5.41
CA ALA A 434 8.78 29.76 4.63
C ALA A 434 8.05 30.86 5.45
N LYS A 435 7.08 30.49 6.30
CA LYS A 435 6.42 31.43 7.24
C LYS A 435 7.36 31.93 8.34
N GLN A 436 8.24 31.08 8.87
CA GLN A 436 9.24 31.49 9.85
C GLN A 436 10.30 32.43 9.24
N ASN A 437 10.73 32.18 8.00
CA ASN A 437 11.70 33.03 7.30
C ASN A 437 11.10 34.33 6.76
N SER A 438 9.77 34.45 6.64
CA SER A 438 9.08 35.69 6.27
C SER A 438 8.69 36.57 7.48
N SER A 439 8.95 36.12 8.70
CA SER A 439 8.71 36.84 9.94
C SER A 439 9.99 37.44 10.56
N TYR A 440 11.11 37.32 9.89
CA TYR A 440 12.39 37.99 10.13
C TYR A 440 12.68 38.99 8.99
#